data_0c4cddda9af6fcf9789b40fd7f1c7766
#
_entry.id   0c4cddda9af6fcf9789b40fd7f1c7766
#
_cell.length_a   1.000
_cell.length_b   1.000
_cell.length_c   1.000
_cell.angle_alpha   90.00
_cell.angle_beta   90.00
_cell.angle_gamma   90.00
#
_symmetry.space_group_name_H-M   'P 1'
#
loop_
_entity.id
_entity.type
_entity.pdbx_description
1 polymer ?
#
loop_
_entity_poly.entity_id
_entity_poly.type
_entity_poly.pdbx_seq_one_letter_code
_entity_poly.pdbx_strand_id
1 'polypeptide(L)'
;MKTITRNHYIQRINQVVNYINNHLNETIAVEKLAQTANLSPFHFCRIFKAITDESPIAFVARLRIETAAQLLRYSSLPIETIAFNIGYETPAALSKAFKLQYGFSPTQYRNDKEKYIVKQETIHPTLTLKVPKIVELAAKKVIYVSQKGAYGMVDYGRAYEQLWGVVKEQKLFTKGIESIGIFHDDPKITDVTLQRADVCLAVHKPAIPVGEVSCRTIAGGLYAVFSYQGSYDQLQAVCDAAMRWVVGSDYELRDEPLFEKYLNDARRTPAEKLKTEIYVPIQSVGR
;
A
#
# COMPACT_ATOMS: atom_id res chain seq x y z
N MET A 1 14.09 -4.07 -28.60
CA MET A 1 15.16 -3.50 -27.76
C MET A 1 14.66 -2.46 -26.77
N LYS A 2 13.87 -1.45 -27.15
CA LYS A 2 13.36 -0.40 -26.23
C LYS A 2 12.51 -0.94 -25.05
N THR A 3 11.67 -1.96 -25.28
CA THR A 3 10.78 -2.55 -24.26
C THR A 3 11.54 -3.32 -23.18
N ILE A 4 12.59 -4.04 -23.53
CA ILE A 4 13.43 -4.81 -22.59
C ILE A 4 14.13 -3.85 -21.63
N THR A 5 14.69 -2.76 -22.15
CA THR A 5 15.35 -1.73 -21.30
C THR A 5 14.38 -1.08 -20.35
N ARG A 6 13.16 -0.73 -20.79
CA ARG A 6 12.10 -0.15 -19.94
C ARG A 6 11.73 -1.09 -18.79
N ASN A 7 11.50 -2.37 -19.08
CA ASN A 7 11.11 -3.35 -18.07
C ASN A 7 12.23 -3.55 -17.01
N HIS A 8 13.50 -3.54 -17.42
CA HIS A 8 14.63 -3.59 -16.49
C HIS A 8 14.65 -2.38 -15.53
N TYR A 9 14.35 -1.18 -16.04
CA TYR A 9 14.28 0.00 -15.18
C TYR A 9 13.10 -0.07 -14.23
N ILE A 10 11.93 -0.51 -14.67
CA ILE A 10 10.75 -0.69 -13.79
C ILE A 10 11.09 -1.63 -12.63
N GLN A 11 11.70 -2.79 -12.89
CA GLN A 11 12.09 -3.72 -11.83
C GLN A 11 13.04 -3.09 -10.80
N ARG A 12 14.06 -2.35 -11.26
CA ARG A 12 15.01 -1.66 -10.38
C ARG A 12 14.33 -0.57 -9.56
N ILE A 13 13.43 0.19 -10.15
CA ILE A 13 12.68 1.21 -9.42
C ILE A 13 11.70 0.58 -8.43
N ASN A 14 11.03 -0.53 -8.76
CA ASN A 14 10.19 -1.27 -7.83
C ASN A 14 10.98 -1.78 -6.61
N GLN A 15 12.22 -2.24 -6.80
CA GLN A 15 13.11 -2.59 -5.69
C GLN A 15 13.41 -1.39 -4.78
N VAL A 16 13.65 -0.21 -5.38
CA VAL A 16 13.88 1.03 -4.63
C VAL A 16 12.62 1.46 -3.88
N VAL A 17 11.45 1.41 -4.51
CA VAL A 17 10.18 1.75 -3.85
C VAL A 17 9.91 0.81 -2.68
N ASN A 18 10.14 -0.49 -2.83
CA ASN A 18 10.04 -1.45 -1.73
C ASN A 18 11.04 -1.14 -0.61
N TYR A 19 12.28 -0.76 -0.96
CA TYR A 19 13.27 -0.33 0.03
C TYR A 19 12.79 0.91 0.80
N ILE A 20 12.30 1.94 0.10
CA ILE A 20 11.79 3.17 0.73
C ILE A 20 10.64 2.86 1.69
N ASN A 21 9.65 2.06 1.25
CA ASN A 21 8.50 1.70 2.09
C ASN A 21 8.92 1.01 3.41
N ASN A 22 9.99 0.22 3.38
CA ASN A 22 10.44 -0.54 4.55
C ASN A 22 11.44 0.24 5.45
N HIS A 23 11.86 1.46 5.04
CA HIS A 23 12.91 2.21 5.73
C HIS A 23 12.55 3.70 5.89
N LEU A 24 11.23 4.04 5.93
CA LEU A 24 10.79 5.43 6.03
C LEU A 24 11.28 6.13 7.31
N ASN A 25 11.48 5.38 8.38
CA ASN A 25 11.99 5.84 9.67
C ASN A 25 13.50 6.13 9.67
N GLU A 26 14.23 5.72 8.63
CA GLU A 26 15.68 5.89 8.54
C GLU A 26 16.06 7.11 7.69
N THR A 27 17.32 7.55 7.82
CA THR A 27 17.88 8.53 6.87
C THR A 27 18.09 7.88 5.52
N ILE A 28 17.31 8.31 4.52
CA ILE A 28 17.37 7.79 3.15
C ILE A 28 18.21 8.72 2.28
N ALA A 29 19.45 8.30 1.98
CA ALA A 29 20.34 9.01 1.06
C ALA A 29 20.08 8.56 -0.39
N VAL A 30 20.18 9.51 -1.35
CA VAL A 30 20.00 9.23 -2.80
C VAL A 30 21.01 8.21 -3.30
N GLU A 31 22.22 8.24 -2.77
CA GLU A 31 23.31 7.31 -3.07
C GLU A 31 22.92 5.87 -2.74
N LYS A 32 22.27 5.66 -1.59
CA LYS A 32 21.78 4.34 -1.17
C LYS A 32 20.68 3.83 -2.10
N LEU A 33 19.75 4.70 -2.48
CA LEU A 33 18.68 4.34 -3.43
C LEU A 33 19.26 4.01 -4.82
N ALA A 34 20.23 4.78 -5.28
CA ALA A 34 20.91 4.53 -6.55
C ALA A 34 21.67 3.19 -6.53
N GLN A 35 22.36 2.86 -5.43
CA GLN A 35 22.98 1.54 -5.22
C GLN A 35 21.96 0.41 -5.29
N THR A 36 20.80 0.56 -4.63
CA THR A 36 19.72 -0.44 -4.67
C THR A 36 19.23 -0.68 -6.10
N ALA A 37 19.20 0.37 -6.93
CA ALA A 37 18.86 0.28 -8.35
C ALA A 37 20.00 -0.22 -9.24
N ASN A 38 21.24 -0.38 -8.75
CA ASN A 38 22.45 -0.58 -9.54
C ASN A 38 22.62 0.48 -10.64
N LEU A 39 22.47 1.77 -10.26
CA LEU A 39 22.62 2.93 -11.14
C LEU A 39 23.52 3.99 -10.48
N SER A 40 24.14 4.84 -11.28
CA SER A 40 24.76 6.06 -10.74
C SER A 40 23.67 7.01 -10.20
N PRO A 41 23.95 7.84 -9.18
CA PRO A 41 22.95 8.74 -8.58
C PRO A 41 22.27 9.64 -9.61
N PHE A 42 23.02 10.19 -10.56
CA PHE A 42 22.48 11.04 -11.62
C PHE A 42 21.51 10.28 -12.55
N HIS A 43 21.92 9.09 -12.99
CA HIS A 43 21.07 8.25 -13.86
C HIS A 43 19.83 7.75 -13.10
N PHE A 44 20.01 7.34 -11.85
CA PHE A 44 18.93 6.93 -10.97
C PHE A 44 17.86 8.02 -10.83
N CYS A 45 18.23 9.25 -10.46
CA CYS A 45 17.25 10.33 -10.28
C CYS A 45 16.42 10.60 -11.54
N ARG A 46 17.04 10.54 -12.73
CA ARG A 46 16.33 10.73 -14.01
C ARG A 46 15.35 9.57 -14.30
N ILE A 47 15.79 8.33 -14.13
CA ILE A 47 14.95 7.15 -14.36
C ILE A 47 13.83 7.06 -13.33
N PHE A 48 14.15 7.30 -12.06
CA PHE A 48 13.15 7.32 -10.99
C PHE A 48 12.04 8.32 -11.30
N LYS A 49 12.42 9.57 -11.60
CA LYS A 49 11.45 10.62 -11.97
C LYS A 49 10.65 10.28 -13.23
N ALA A 50 11.26 9.66 -14.22
CA ALA A 50 10.56 9.27 -15.45
C ALA A 50 9.54 8.14 -15.26
N ILE A 51 9.68 7.32 -14.20
CA ILE A 51 8.78 6.21 -13.89
C ILE A 51 7.73 6.61 -12.86
N THR A 52 8.12 7.41 -11.84
CA THR A 52 7.25 7.75 -10.71
C THR A 52 6.62 9.14 -10.82
N ASP A 53 7.07 9.97 -11.78
CA ASP A 53 6.74 11.40 -11.96
C ASP A 53 7.25 12.32 -10.83
N GLU A 54 7.96 11.77 -9.85
CA GLU A 54 8.51 12.50 -8.71
C GLU A 54 10.02 12.31 -8.59
N SER A 55 10.72 13.29 -8.00
CA SER A 55 12.11 13.05 -7.61
C SER A 55 12.18 12.09 -6.41
N PRO A 56 13.26 11.31 -6.22
CA PRO A 56 13.38 10.39 -5.09
C PRO A 56 13.15 11.05 -3.72
N ILE A 57 13.70 12.25 -3.53
CA ILE A 57 13.55 13.01 -2.28
C ILE A 57 12.10 13.46 -2.07
N ALA A 58 11.43 13.97 -3.12
CA ALA A 58 10.02 14.36 -3.04
C ALA A 58 9.13 13.15 -2.75
N PHE A 59 9.40 12.02 -3.38
CA PHE A 59 8.68 10.77 -3.16
C PHE A 59 8.79 10.31 -1.69
N VAL A 60 9.99 10.27 -1.11
CA VAL A 60 10.19 9.92 0.31
C VAL A 60 9.49 10.92 1.23
N ALA A 61 9.64 12.23 0.96
CA ALA A 61 9.01 13.27 1.79
C ALA A 61 7.48 13.14 1.76
N ARG A 62 6.88 12.91 0.60
CA ARG A 62 5.43 12.68 0.47
C ARG A 62 4.99 11.46 1.27
N LEU A 63 5.65 10.31 1.09
CA LEU A 63 5.28 9.09 1.81
C LEU A 63 5.34 9.26 3.33
N ARG A 64 6.36 9.94 3.85
CA ARG A 64 6.45 10.26 5.28
C ARG A 64 5.25 11.07 5.76
N ILE A 65 4.86 12.10 5.02
CA ILE A 65 3.73 12.95 5.40
C ILE A 65 2.40 12.21 5.28
N GLU A 66 2.22 11.37 4.26
CA GLU A 66 1.03 10.52 4.11
C GLU A 66 0.93 9.48 5.24
N THR A 67 2.05 8.84 5.59
CA THR A 67 2.11 7.95 6.78
C THR A 67 1.79 8.70 8.07
N ALA A 68 2.31 9.94 8.24
CA ALA A 68 1.92 10.77 9.38
C ALA A 68 0.42 11.02 9.42
N ALA A 69 -0.20 11.34 8.30
CA ALA A 69 -1.64 11.59 8.21
C ALA A 69 -2.45 10.34 8.55
N GLN A 70 -2.02 9.15 8.11
CA GLN A 70 -2.63 7.87 8.50
C GLN A 70 -2.54 7.64 10.01
N LEU A 71 -1.35 7.79 10.61
CA LEU A 71 -1.15 7.62 12.05
C LEU A 71 -1.96 8.65 12.87
N LEU A 72 -2.02 9.90 12.41
CA LEU A 72 -2.84 10.94 13.04
C LEU A 72 -4.34 10.61 12.96
N ARG A 73 -4.78 9.98 11.90
CA ARG A 73 -6.19 9.62 11.66
C ARG A 73 -6.62 8.37 12.43
N TYR A 74 -5.75 7.37 12.47
CA TYR A 74 -6.11 6.01 12.91
C TYR A 74 -5.41 5.56 14.20
N SER A 75 -4.64 6.43 14.86
CA SER A 75 -4.00 6.13 16.15
C SER A 75 -4.10 7.29 17.12
N SER A 76 -3.85 6.99 18.40
CA SER A 76 -3.71 7.97 19.47
C SER A 76 -2.26 8.36 19.77
N LEU A 77 -1.29 7.88 18.96
CA LEU A 77 0.14 8.12 19.17
C LEU A 77 0.44 9.63 19.30
N PRO A 78 1.29 10.06 20.25
CA PRO A 78 1.76 11.44 20.34
C PRO A 78 2.39 11.90 19.02
N ILE A 79 2.22 13.17 18.66
CA ILE A 79 2.80 13.76 17.43
C ILE A 79 4.33 13.59 17.41
N GLU A 80 4.96 13.66 18.57
CA GLU A 80 6.40 13.44 18.73
C GLU A 80 6.79 12.00 18.33
N THR A 81 6.07 11.02 18.83
CA THR A 81 6.27 9.60 18.46
C THR A 81 6.06 9.38 16.95
N ILE A 82 5.01 9.98 16.39
CA ILE A 82 4.77 9.91 14.93
C ILE A 82 5.95 10.51 14.17
N ALA A 83 6.47 11.68 14.59
CA ALA A 83 7.59 12.33 13.92
C ALA A 83 8.81 11.39 13.83
N PHE A 84 9.19 10.78 14.95
CA PHE A 84 10.33 9.85 14.98
C PHE A 84 10.07 8.57 14.17
N ASN A 85 8.88 8.01 14.27
CA ASN A 85 8.53 6.77 13.55
C ASN A 85 8.59 6.89 12.03
N ILE A 86 8.44 8.11 11.50
CA ILE A 86 8.48 8.37 10.06
C ILE A 86 9.76 9.09 9.62
N GLY A 87 10.79 9.14 10.49
CA GLY A 87 12.12 9.63 10.14
C GLY A 87 12.27 11.15 10.14
N TYR A 88 11.46 11.88 10.93
CA TYR A 88 11.72 13.29 11.26
C TYR A 88 12.48 13.40 12.56
N GLU A 89 13.50 14.23 12.60
CA GLU A 89 14.33 14.46 13.80
C GLU A 89 13.59 15.22 14.89
N THR A 90 12.57 16.01 14.53
CA THR A 90 11.80 16.80 15.49
C THR A 90 10.31 16.90 15.10
N PRO A 91 9.41 17.04 16.09
CA PRO A 91 7.99 17.33 15.83
C PRO A 91 7.77 18.63 15.05
N ALA A 92 8.66 19.62 15.23
CA ALA A 92 8.60 20.90 14.52
C ALA A 92 8.87 20.72 13.02
N ALA A 93 9.85 19.87 12.65
CA ALA A 93 10.15 19.54 11.26
C ALA A 93 8.97 18.83 10.59
N LEU A 94 8.37 17.83 11.25
CA LEU A 94 7.13 17.21 10.79
C LEU A 94 6.01 18.25 10.61
N SER A 95 5.77 19.10 11.61
CA SER A 95 4.68 20.08 11.56
C SER A 95 4.84 21.06 10.39
N LYS A 96 6.07 21.49 10.11
CA LYS A 96 6.39 22.35 8.96
C LYS A 96 6.10 21.65 7.64
N ALA A 97 6.59 20.42 7.47
CA ALA A 97 6.39 19.64 6.26
C ALA A 97 4.91 19.29 6.05
N PHE A 98 4.21 18.89 7.10
CA PHE A 98 2.78 18.58 7.08
C PHE A 98 1.94 19.79 6.68
N LYS A 99 2.24 20.96 7.26
CA LYS A 99 1.55 22.22 6.92
C LYS A 99 1.85 22.66 5.47
N LEU A 100 3.05 22.40 4.96
CA LEU A 100 3.40 22.69 3.58
C LEU A 100 2.58 21.82 2.62
N GLN A 101 2.38 20.52 2.95
CA GLN A 101 1.65 19.58 2.11
C GLN A 101 0.13 19.79 2.15
N TYR A 102 -0.44 19.99 3.34
CA TYR A 102 -1.90 19.99 3.56
C TYR A 102 -2.50 21.35 3.93
N GLY A 103 -1.68 22.36 4.22
CA GLY A 103 -2.15 23.71 4.60
C GLY A 103 -2.50 23.88 6.07
N PHE A 104 -2.48 22.83 6.89
CA PHE A 104 -2.80 22.85 8.33
C PHE A 104 -1.83 22.00 9.15
N SER A 105 -1.84 22.20 10.49
CA SER A 105 -0.92 21.47 11.37
C SER A 105 -1.39 20.03 11.64
N PRO A 106 -0.49 19.12 12.09
CA PRO A 106 -0.85 17.77 12.53
C PRO A 106 -1.92 17.77 13.64
N THR A 107 -1.86 18.72 14.58
CA THR A 107 -2.85 18.85 15.66
C THR A 107 -4.22 19.23 15.13
N GLN A 108 -4.29 20.22 14.21
CA GLN A 108 -5.55 20.60 13.57
C GLN A 108 -6.13 19.41 12.78
N TYR A 109 -5.30 18.70 12.02
CA TYR A 109 -5.74 17.52 11.26
C TYR A 109 -6.32 16.44 12.19
N ARG A 110 -5.66 16.11 13.29
CA ARG A 110 -6.15 15.11 14.26
C ARG A 110 -7.50 15.48 14.84
N ASN A 111 -7.70 16.75 15.20
CA ASN A 111 -8.93 17.21 15.84
C ASN A 111 -10.12 17.27 14.88
N ASP A 112 -9.88 17.63 13.62
CA ASP A 112 -10.91 17.87 12.61
C ASP A 112 -10.77 16.92 11.38
N LYS A 113 -10.28 15.71 11.61
CA LYS A 113 -9.91 14.75 10.53
C LYS A 113 -11.02 14.49 9.52
N GLU A 114 -12.28 14.59 9.90
CA GLU A 114 -13.42 14.43 8.98
C GLU A 114 -13.62 15.63 8.04
N LYS A 115 -13.15 16.82 8.45
CA LYS A 115 -13.18 18.04 7.63
C LYS A 115 -12.08 18.04 6.56
N TYR A 116 -10.97 17.34 6.81
CA TYR A 116 -9.77 17.35 5.97
C TYR A 116 -9.63 16.08 5.13
N ILE A 117 -10.73 15.59 4.58
CA ILE A 117 -10.71 14.53 3.58
C ILE A 117 -10.27 15.18 2.26
N VAL A 118 -9.21 14.66 1.66
CA VAL A 118 -8.78 15.07 0.32
C VAL A 118 -9.83 14.58 -0.66
N LYS A 119 -10.68 15.49 -1.09
CA LYS A 119 -11.71 15.39 -2.13
C LYS A 119 -11.98 14.00 -2.74
N GLN A 120 -12.84 13.23 -2.09
CA GLN A 120 -13.76 12.35 -2.80
C GLN A 120 -15.11 12.40 -2.09
N GLU A 121 -16.05 13.09 -2.69
CA GLU A 121 -17.46 13.15 -2.29
C GLU A 121 -18.18 11.84 -2.66
N THR A 122 -17.73 10.73 -2.11
CA THR A 122 -18.59 9.55 -2.09
C THR A 122 -18.95 9.32 -0.63
N ILE A 123 -20.10 9.82 -0.22
CA ILE A 123 -20.72 9.45 1.05
C ILE A 123 -21.08 7.98 0.94
N HIS A 124 -20.16 7.12 1.32
CA HIS A 124 -20.47 5.69 1.44
C HIS A 124 -21.40 5.51 2.64
N PRO A 125 -22.50 4.75 2.52
CA PRO A 125 -23.35 4.41 3.65
C PRO A 125 -22.52 3.78 4.75
N THR A 126 -22.84 4.09 6.00
CA THR A 126 -22.15 3.49 7.15
C THR A 126 -22.36 1.99 7.13
N LEU A 127 -21.36 1.26 6.69
CA LEU A 127 -21.38 -0.19 6.61
C LEU A 127 -21.01 -0.77 7.98
N THR A 128 -21.85 -1.65 8.50
CA THR A 128 -21.54 -2.43 9.72
C THR A 128 -20.95 -3.77 9.32
N LEU A 129 -19.70 -3.99 9.65
CA LEU A 129 -19.03 -5.27 9.43
C LEU A 129 -19.27 -6.22 10.61
N LYS A 130 -19.25 -7.52 10.33
CA LYS A 130 -19.16 -8.53 11.38
C LYS A 130 -17.81 -8.39 12.10
N VAL A 131 -17.77 -8.86 13.36
CA VAL A 131 -16.53 -8.92 14.14
C VAL A 131 -15.48 -9.70 13.34
N PRO A 132 -14.27 -9.15 13.15
CA PRO A 132 -13.22 -9.82 12.38
C PRO A 132 -12.69 -11.05 13.08
N LYS A 133 -12.11 -11.95 12.31
CA LYS A 133 -11.25 -13.00 12.84
C LYS A 133 -9.85 -12.44 13.05
N ILE A 134 -9.30 -12.66 14.24
CA ILE A 134 -7.90 -12.35 14.53
C ILE A 134 -7.08 -13.59 14.19
N VAL A 135 -6.14 -13.45 13.27
CA VAL A 135 -5.32 -14.56 12.77
C VAL A 135 -3.84 -14.20 12.77
N GLU A 136 -3.00 -15.14 13.13
CA GLU A 136 -1.55 -15.06 12.93
C GLU A 136 -1.23 -15.66 11.56
N LEU A 137 -0.61 -14.87 10.68
CA LEU A 137 -0.22 -15.31 9.34
C LEU A 137 1.29 -15.50 9.25
N ALA A 138 1.71 -16.55 8.53
CA ALA A 138 3.08 -16.63 8.04
C ALA A 138 3.32 -15.61 6.92
N ALA A 139 4.56 -15.15 6.77
CA ALA A 139 4.95 -14.31 5.65
C ALA A 139 4.65 -14.99 4.31
N LYS A 140 4.13 -14.24 3.33
CA LYS A 140 3.62 -14.76 2.08
C LYS A 140 4.37 -14.15 0.90
N LYS A 141 4.98 -14.99 0.07
CA LYS A 141 5.63 -14.55 -1.17
C LYS A 141 4.60 -14.29 -2.24
N VAL A 142 4.71 -13.16 -2.92
CA VAL A 142 3.84 -12.77 -4.04
C VAL A 142 4.66 -12.32 -5.24
N ILE A 143 4.15 -12.61 -6.43
CA ILE A 143 4.50 -11.89 -7.65
C ILE A 143 3.45 -10.80 -7.86
N TYR A 144 3.86 -9.63 -8.38
CA TYR A 144 2.97 -8.50 -8.49
C TYR A 144 3.27 -7.60 -9.68
N VAL A 145 2.25 -6.88 -10.12
CA VAL A 145 2.33 -5.75 -11.06
C VAL A 145 1.85 -4.50 -10.34
N SER A 146 2.72 -3.49 -10.23
CA SER A 146 2.34 -2.21 -9.63
C SER A 146 1.51 -1.37 -10.59
N GLN A 147 0.48 -0.75 -10.04
CA GLN A 147 -0.41 0.18 -10.72
C GLN A 147 -0.40 1.53 -10.00
N LYS A 148 -0.60 2.63 -10.73
CA LYS A 148 -0.69 3.99 -10.20
C LYS A 148 -1.95 4.66 -10.72
N GLY A 149 -2.63 5.41 -9.86
CA GLY A 149 -3.87 6.11 -10.16
C GLY A 149 -5.06 5.61 -9.34
N ALA A 150 -6.25 6.09 -9.65
CA ALA A 150 -7.48 5.73 -8.93
C ALA A 150 -7.67 4.21 -8.85
N TYR A 151 -7.93 3.69 -7.67
CA TYR A 151 -8.08 2.24 -7.45
C TYR A 151 -9.20 1.61 -8.30
N GLY A 152 -10.29 2.35 -8.56
CA GLY A 152 -11.36 1.90 -9.46
C GLY A 152 -10.99 1.90 -10.95
N MET A 153 -9.85 2.48 -11.35
CA MET A 153 -9.38 2.58 -12.73
C MET A 153 -8.16 1.70 -13.02
N VAL A 154 -7.74 0.89 -12.06
CA VAL A 154 -6.64 -0.08 -12.23
C VAL A 154 -7.01 -1.10 -13.31
N ASP A 155 -6.10 -1.37 -14.23
CA ASP A 155 -6.27 -2.41 -15.26
C ASP A 155 -5.93 -3.80 -14.68
N TYR A 156 -6.85 -4.30 -13.86
CA TYR A 156 -6.71 -5.63 -13.25
C TYR A 156 -6.61 -6.74 -14.31
N GLY A 157 -7.32 -6.60 -15.45
CA GLY A 157 -7.31 -7.60 -16.51
C GLY A 157 -5.91 -7.83 -17.07
N ARG A 158 -5.27 -6.74 -17.51
CA ARG A 158 -3.89 -6.77 -18.02
C ARG A 158 -2.89 -7.24 -16.98
N ALA A 159 -3.02 -6.75 -15.73
CA ALA A 159 -2.11 -7.15 -14.65
C ALA A 159 -2.19 -8.66 -14.38
N TYR A 160 -3.40 -9.23 -14.27
CA TYR A 160 -3.56 -10.68 -14.10
C TYR A 160 -3.10 -11.49 -15.32
N GLU A 161 -3.28 -11.00 -16.53
CA GLU A 161 -2.76 -11.67 -17.73
C GLU A 161 -1.23 -11.81 -17.66
N GLN A 162 -0.53 -10.73 -17.31
CA GLN A 162 0.93 -10.76 -17.13
C GLN A 162 1.35 -11.71 -16.00
N LEU A 163 0.68 -11.66 -14.84
CA LEU A 163 0.99 -12.54 -13.70
C LEU A 163 0.78 -14.02 -14.05
N TRP A 164 -0.34 -14.38 -14.66
CA TRP A 164 -0.60 -15.75 -15.07
C TRP A 164 0.33 -16.23 -16.19
N GLY A 165 0.79 -15.32 -17.05
CA GLY A 165 1.85 -15.58 -18.03
C GLY A 165 3.13 -16.07 -17.32
N VAL A 166 3.60 -15.33 -16.29
CA VAL A 166 4.78 -15.71 -15.50
C VAL A 166 4.56 -17.02 -14.73
N VAL A 167 3.38 -17.22 -14.13
CA VAL A 167 3.04 -18.47 -13.45
C VAL A 167 3.16 -19.67 -14.40
N LYS A 168 2.70 -19.52 -15.63
CA LYS A 168 2.78 -20.57 -16.66
C LYS A 168 4.23 -20.81 -17.12
N GLU A 169 4.94 -19.75 -17.48
CA GLU A 169 6.31 -19.80 -18.00
C GLU A 169 7.28 -20.41 -16.98
N GLN A 170 7.20 -19.99 -15.72
CA GLN A 170 8.07 -20.45 -14.64
C GLN A 170 7.54 -21.70 -13.91
N LYS A 171 6.45 -22.30 -14.36
CA LYS A 171 5.84 -23.52 -13.78
C LYS A 171 5.52 -23.35 -12.26
N LEU A 172 5.00 -22.18 -11.89
CA LEU A 172 4.69 -21.84 -10.50
C LEU A 172 3.34 -22.40 -10.02
N PHE A 173 2.59 -23.09 -10.85
CA PHE A 173 1.30 -23.66 -10.47
C PHE A 173 1.42 -24.55 -9.24
N THR A 174 0.59 -24.25 -8.23
CA THR A 174 0.39 -25.04 -7.01
C THR A 174 -1.08 -24.91 -6.57
N LYS A 175 -1.57 -25.82 -5.74
CA LYS A 175 -2.84 -25.61 -5.03
C LYS A 175 -2.67 -24.40 -4.11
N GLY A 176 -3.65 -23.49 -4.11
CA GLY A 176 -3.67 -22.36 -3.18
C GLY A 176 -2.99 -21.09 -3.69
N ILE A 177 -2.79 -20.93 -5.01
CA ILE A 177 -2.51 -19.59 -5.55
C ILE A 177 -3.67 -18.68 -5.17
N GLU A 178 -3.37 -17.56 -4.52
CA GLU A 178 -4.36 -16.59 -4.06
C GLU A 178 -4.23 -15.31 -4.89
N SER A 179 -5.37 -14.75 -5.31
CA SER A 179 -5.45 -13.42 -5.91
C SER A 179 -5.56 -12.38 -4.81
N ILE A 180 -4.63 -11.42 -4.81
CA ILE A 180 -4.46 -10.42 -3.76
C ILE A 180 -4.32 -9.04 -4.40
N GLY A 181 -4.93 -8.02 -3.78
CA GLY A 181 -4.66 -6.61 -4.04
C GLY A 181 -4.01 -5.99 -2.80
N ILE A 182 -2.88 -5.29 -2.97
CA ILE A 182 -2.25 -4.52 -1.90
C ILE A 182 -2.46 -3.05 -2.21
N PHE A 183 -3.00 -2.29 -1.26
CA PHE A 183 -3.29 -0.87 -1.40
C PHE A 183 -2.38 -0.10 -0.46
N HIS A 184 -1.45 0.67 -1.05
CA HIS A 184 -0.39 1.34 -0.31
C HIS A 184 -0.82 2.67 0.29
N ASP A 185 -1.86 3.28 -0.25
CA ASP A 185 -2.22 4.66 0.05
C ASP A 185 -3.69 4.75 0.47
N ASP A 186 -3.99 5.65 1.41
CA ASP A 186 -5.37 5.96 1.78
C ASP A 186 -5.94 6.99 0.80
N PRO A 187 -7.02 6.69 0.05
CA PRO A 187 -7.65 7.62 -0.87
C PRO A 187 -8.13 8.93 -0.24
N LYS A 188 -8.32 8.96 1.09
CA LYS A 188 -8.67 10.17 1.83
C LYS A 188 -7.50 11.10 2.08
N ILE A 189 -6.28 10.60 1.92
CA ILE A 189 -5.03 11.28 2.24
C ILE A 189 -4.22 11.56 0.98
N THR A 190 -4.11 10.56 0.10
CA THR A 190 -3.26 10.60 -1.10
C THR A 190 -4.05 11.03 -2.31
N ASP A 191 -3.49 11.98 -3.08
CA ASP A 191 -4.05 12.39 -4.37
C ASP A 191 -4.26 11.18 -5.28
N VAL A 192 -5.41 11.17 -5.98
CA VAL A 192 -5.83 10.06 -6.83
C VAL A 192 -4.79 9.67 -7.89
N THR A 193 -4.04 10.65 -8.41
CA THR A 193 -2.99 10.41 -9.43
C THR A 193 -1.74 9.77 -8.86
N LEU A 194 -1.57 9.79 -7.53
CA LEU A 194 -0.42 9.28 -6.81
C LEU A 194 -0.72 7.97 -6.05
N GLN A 195 -1.98 7.53 -6.01
CA GLN A 195 -2.37 6.28 -5.36
C GLN A 195 -1.68 5.09 -6.03
N ARG A 196 -1.22 4.13 -5.21
CA ARG A 196 -0.47 2.95 -5.64
C ARG A 196 -1.17 1.68 -5.19
N ALA A 197 -1.33 0.75 -6.11
CA ALA A 197 -1.82 -0.59 -5.84
C ALA A 197 -0.92 -1.63 -6.49
N ASP A 198 -0.76 -2.79 -5.83
CA ASP A 198 -0.13 -3.95 -6.42
C ASP A 198 -1.20 -5.03 -6.67
N VAL A 199 -1.33 -5.45 -7.91
CA VAL A 199 -2.12 -6.64 -8.26
C VAL A 199 -1.19 -7.84 -8.11
N CYS A 200 -1.58 -8.82 -7.30
CA CYS A 200 -0.68 -9.88 -6.85
C CYS A 200 -1.26 -11.28 -7.05
N LEU A 201 -0.36 -12.25 -7.23
CA LEU A 201 -0.62 -13.67 -7.01
C LEU A 201 0.33 -14.20 -5.93
N ALA A 202 -0.22 -14.80 -4.87
CA ALA A 202 0.59 -15.52 -3.89
C ALA A 202 1.10 -16.82 -4.50
N VAL A 203 2.42 -17.05 -4.42
CA VAL A 203 3.08 -18.21 -5.00
C VAL A 203 3.89 -18.95 -3.94
N HIS A 204 3.89 -20.29 -4.00
CA HIS A 204 4.58 -21.15 -3.05
C HIS A 204 5.97 -21.58 -3.53
N LYS A 205 6.30 -21.33 -4.79
CA LYS A 205 7.61 -21.60 -5.37
C LYS A 205 8.39 -20.30 -5.55
N PRO A 206 9.72 -20.33 -5.52
CA PRO A 206 10.55 -19.17 -5.87
C PRO A 206 10.22 -18.70 -7.30
N ALA A 207 9.97 -17.40 -7.44
CA ALA A 207 9.71 -16.75 -8.71
C ALA A 207 10.83 -15.77 -9.05
N ILE A 208 11.11 -15.61 -10.33
CA ILE A 208 12.10 -14.66 -10.84
C ILE A 208 11.35 -13.49 -11.48
N PRO A 209 11.64 -12.23 -11.12
CA PRO A 209 11.05 -11.07 -11.76
C PRO A 209 11.29 -11.05 -13.27
N VAL A 210 10.24 -10.76 -14.05
CA VAL A 210 10.32 -10.66 -15.51
C VAL A 210 9.34 -9.61 -16.05
N GLY A 211 9.77 -8.79 -16.99
CA GLY A 211 8.94 -7.73 -17.56
C GLY A 211 8.56 -6.68 -16.50
N GLU A 212 7.27 -6.41 -16.38
CA GLU A 212 6.70 -5.53 -15.34
C GLU A 212 6.39 -6.30 -14.04
N VAL A 213 6.48 -7.64 -14.06
CA VAL A 213 6.22 -8.48 -12.90
C VAL A 213 7.42 -8.49 -11.96
N SER A 214 7.20 -8.11 -10.73
CA SER A 214 8.18 -8.08 -9.64
C SER A 214 7.79 -9.06 -8.53
N CYS A 215 8.68 -9.26 -7.55
CA CYS A 215 8.44 -10.14 -6.40
C CYS A 215 8.57 -9.35 -5.10
N ARG A 216 7.72 -9.68 -4.13
CA ARG A 216 7.82 -9.15 -2.75
C ARG A 216 7.28 -10.17 -1.76
N THR A 217 7.45 -9.85 -0.49
CA THR A 217 6.86 -10.62 0.61
C THR A 217 5.83 -9.75 1.33
N ILE A 218 4.62 -10.27 1.52
CA ILE A 218 3.65 -9.73 2.48
C ILE A 218 4.12 -10.18 3.85
N ALA A 219 4.27 -9.24 4.78
CA ALA A 219 4.75 -9.52 6.12
C ALA A 219 3.84 -10.53 6.84
N GLY A 220 4.43 -11.43 7.61
CA GLY A 220 3.70 -12.26 8.57
C GLY A 220 3.26 -11.46 9.79
N GLY A 221 2.58 -12.12 10.73
CA GLY A 221 2.14 -11.53 11.99
C GLY A 221 0.63 -11.48 12.13
N LEU A 222 0.16 -10.68 13.08
CA LEU A 222 -1.25 -10.63 13.45
C LEU A 222 -2.06 -9.76 12.48
N TYR A 223 -3.22 -10.28 12.06
CA TYR A 223 -4.15 -9.60 11.16
C TYR A 223 -5.59 -9.71 11.68
N ALA A 224 -6.32 -8.59 11.59
CA ALA A 224 -7.79 -8.60 11.68
C ALA A 224 -8.37 -8.84 10.28
N VAL A 225 -9.10 -9.94 10.11
CA VAL A 225 -9.65 -10.38 8.82
C VAL A 225 -11.14 -10.16 8.79
N PHE A 226 -11.58 -9.27 7.91
CA PHE A 226 -12.98 -8.95 7.68
C PHE A 226 -13.46 -9.64 6.41
N SER A 227 -14.53 -10.45 6.54
CA SER A 227 -15.17 -11.08 5.38
C SER A 227 -16.27 -10.17 4.85
N TYR A 228 -16.23 -9.93 3.55
CA TYR A 228 -17.23 -9.13 2.84
C TYR A 228 -17.80 -9.92 1.65
N GLN A 229 -19.09 -9.73 1.38
CA GLN A 229 -19.74 -10.21 0.17
C GLN A 229 -20.52 -9.06 -0.47
N GLY A 230 -20.20 -8.72 -1.71
CA GLY A 230 -20.83 -7.64 -2.46
C GLY A 230 -19.93 -7.09 -3.56
N SER A 231 -20.39 -6.02 -4.22
CA SER A 231 -19.65 -5.34 -5.29
C SER A 231 -18.33 -4.75 -4.77
N TYR A 232 -17.30 -4.78 -5.62
CA TYR A 232 -16.02 -4.11 -5.36
C TYR A 232 -16.14 -2.59 -5.21
N ASP A 233 -17.20 -1.97 -5.75
CA ASP A 233 -17.47 -0.53 -5.57
C ASP A 233 -17.67 -0.14 -4.11
N GLN A 234 -18.00 -1.10 -3.24
CA GLN A 234 -18.18 -0.88 -1.81
C GLN A 234 -16.91 -1.14 -0.98
N LEU A 235 -15.82 -1.62 -1.57
CA LEU A 235 -14.62 -2.03 -0.83
C LEU A 235 -14.01 -0.86 -0.05
N GLN A 236 -14.06 0.38 -0.58
CA GLN A 236 -13.60 1.53 0.18
C GLN A 236 -14.40 1.72 1.48
N ALA A 237 -15.73 1.58 1.44
CA ALA A 237 -16.57 1.67 2.63
C ALA A 237 -16.30 0.51 3.61
N VAL A 238 -15.97 -0.68 3.10
CA VAL A 238 -15.58 -1.85 3.89
C VAL A 238 -14.24 -1.59 4.59
N CYS A 239 -13.25 -1.07 3.89
CA CYS A 239 -11.96 -0.68 4.46
C CYS A 239 -12.13 0.39 5.54
N ASP A 240 -12.96 1.41 5.29
CA ASP A 240 -13.27 2.45 6.28
C ASP A 240 -13.92 1.88 7.54
N ALA A 241 -14.83 0.92 7.39
CA ALA A 241 -15.47 0.25 8.53
C ALA A 241 -14.47 -0.63 9.29
N ALA A 242 -13.56 -1.31 8.59
CA ALA A 242 -12.48 -2.09 9.19
C ALA A 242 -11.53 -1.20 10.00
N MET A 243 -11.13 -0.05 9.46
CA MET A 243 -10.28 0.92 10.16
C MET A 243 -10.97 1.49 11.41
N ARG A 244 -12.28 1.81 11.33
CA ARG A 244 -13.05 2.24 12.52
C ARG A 244 -13.07 1.17 13.61
N TRP A 245 -13.20 -0.09 13.22
CA TRP A 245 -13.14 -1.20 14.17
C TRP A 245 -11.79 -1.26 14.89
N VAL A 246 -10.67 -1.15 14.16
CA VAL A 246 -9.33 -1.16 14.78
C VAL A 246 -9.19 -0.02 15.77
N VAL A 247 -9.59 1.22 15.40
CA VAL A 247 -9.54 2.39 16.31
C VAL A 247 -10.36 2.19 17.59
N GLY A 248 -11.45 1.43 17.52
CA GLY A 248 -12.31 1.12 18.68
C GLY A 248 -11.95 -0.18 19.41
N SER A 249 -10.88 -0.86 19.06
CA SER A 249 -10.45 -2.14 19.62
C SER A 249 -9.22 -1.99 20.53
N ASP A 250 -8.81 -3.11 21.14
CA ASP A 250 -7.56 -3.20 21.93
C ASP A 250 -6.32 -3.47 21.06
N TYR A 251 -6.40 -3.18 19.75
CA TYR A 251 -5.32 -3.38 18.80
C TYR A 251 -4.87 -2.06 18.21
N GLU A 252 -3.60 -2.01 17.77
CA GLU A 252 -3.01 -0.93 16.99
C GLU A 252 -2.66 -1.41 15.59
N LEU A 253 -2.64 -0.49 14.63
CA LEU A 253 -2.15 -0.79 13.28
C LEU A 253 -0.64 -1.03 13.31
N ARG A 254 -0.18 -2.05 12.57
CA ARG A 254 1.23 -2.17 12.18
C ARG A 254 1.50 -1.31 10.95
N ASP A 255 2.78 -0.94 10.76
CA ASP A 255 3.23 -0.11 9.64
C ASP A 255 3.43 -0.95 8.37
N GLU A 256 2.38 -1.70 7.99
CA GLU A 256 2.30 -2.42 6.72
C GLU A 256 1.00 -2.10 6.00
N PRO A 257 0.97 -2.18 4.66
CA PRO A 257 -0.26 -1.95 3.91
C PRO A 257 -1.29 -3.03 4.20
N LEU A 258 -2.56 -2.65 4.26
CA LEU A 258 -3.65 -3.61 4.19
C LEU A 258 -3.67 -4.31 2.83
N PHE A 259 -4.23 -5.52 2.79
CA PHE A 259 -4.44 -6.21 1.53
C PHE A 259 -5.82 -6.88 1.48
N GLU A 260 -6.29 -7.03 0.27
CA GLU A 260 -7.53 -7.72 -0.06
C GLU A 260 -7.22 -9.08 -0.68
N LYS A 261 -7.95 -10.11 -0.28
CA LYS A 261 -7.90 -11.43 -0.91
C LYS A 261 -9.23 -11.72 -1.58
N TYR A 262 -9.18 -11.96 -2.87
CA TYR A 262 -10.35 -12.24 -3.69
C TYR A 262 -10.62 -13.74 -3.72
N LEU A 263 -11.79 -14.16 -3.22
CA LEU A 263 -12.10 -15.59 -3.01
C LEU A 263 -12.79 -16.24 -4.20
N ASN A 264 -13.29 -15.45 -5.13
CA ASN A 264 -13.93 -15.93 -6.36
C ASN A 264 -13.62 -15.01 -7.56
N ASP A 265 -13.84 -15.53 -8.76
CA ASP A 265 -13.48 -14.84 -10.01
C ASP A 265 -14.59 -13.85 -10.39
N ALA A 266 -14.28 -12.56 -10.39
CA ALA A 266 -15.21 -11.49 -10.77
C ALA A 266 -15.71 -11.58 -12.22
N ARG A 267 -15.00 -12.26 -13.11
CA ARG A 267 -15.42 -12.47 -14.51
C ARG A 267 -16.56 -13.48 -14.63
N ARG A 268 -16.80 -14.30 -13.59
CA ARG A 268 -17.77 -15.40 -13.57
C ARG A 268 -18.80 -15.28 -12.46
N THR A 269 -18.62 -14.32 -11.57
CA THR A 269 -19.44 -14.16 -10.35
C THR A 269 -20.17 -12.82 -10.42
N PRO A 270 -21.51 -12.78 -10.27
CA PRO A 270 -22.26 -11.55 -10.14
C PRO A 270 -21.74 -10.68 -9.00
N ALA A 271 -21.78 -9.36 -9.17
CA ALA A 271 -21.15 -8.40 -8.24
C ALA A 271 -21.61 -8.59 -6.78
N GLU A 272 -22.90 -8.85 -6.55
CA GLU A 272 -23.48 -9.07 -5.21
C GLU A 272 -23.06 -10.39 -4.55
N LYS A 273 -22.43 -11.30 -5.31
CA LYS A 273 -21.92 -12.59 -4.85
C LYS A 273 -20.39 -12.65 -4.78
N LEU A 274 -19.72 -11.56 -5.12
CA LEU A 274 -18.27 -11.47 -4.95
C LEU A 274 -17.91 -11.59 -3.47
N LYS A 275 -16.85 -12.33 -3.19
CA LYS A 275 -16.37 -12.56 -1.83
C LYS A 275 -14.95 -12.07 -1.70
N THR A 276 -14.73 -11.17 -0.74
CA THR A 276 -13.44 -10.57 -0.45
C THR A 276 -13.14 -10.68 1.04
N GLU A 277 -11.91 -10.97 1.39
CA GLU A 277 -11.39 -10.83 2.74
C GLU A 277 -10.44 -9.64 2.78
N ILE A 278 -10.66 -8.72 3.72
CA ILE A 278 -9.79 -7.57 3.97
C ILE A 278 -8.90 -7.90 5.16
N TYR A 279 -7.60 -7.87 4.97
CA TYR A 279 -6.58 -8.15 5.97
C TYR A 279 -5.97 -6.84 6.45
N VAL A 280 -6.29 -6.45 7.67
CA VAL A 280 -5.72 -5.27 8.31
C VAL A 280 -4.60 -5.71 9.25
N PRO A 281 -3.34 -5.28 9.03
CA PRO A 281 -2.22 -5.66 9.89
C PRO A 281 -2.36 -4.97 11.25
N ILE A 282 -2.33 -5.75 12.33
CA ILE A 282 -2.52 -5.26 13.69
C ILE A 282 -1.45 -5.79 14.64
N GLN A 283 -1.31 -5.14 15.77
CA GLN A 283 -0.54 -5.61 16.92
C GLN A 283 -1.31 -5.37 18.21
N SER A 284 -1.02 -6.15 19.24
CA SER A 284 -1.57 -5.91 20.57
C SER A 284 -1.01 -4.60 21.13
N VAL A 285 -1.86 -3.78 21.75
CA VAL A 285 -1.39 -2.61 22.51
C VAL A 285 -0.47 -3.14 23.61
N GLY A 286 0.78 -2.69 23.60
CA GLY A 286 1.75 -3.06 24.65
C GLY A 286 1.20 -2.63 26.01
N ARG A 287 1.04 -3.57 26.92
CA ARG A 287 0.73 -3.30 28.34
C ARG A 287 1.94 -2.77 29.04
#